data_ffb8317d8eb6b9a6c15865a4fffb3eb9
#
_entry.id   ffb8317d8eb6b9a6c15865a4fffb3eb9
#
_cell.length_a   1.000
_cell.length_b   1.000
_cell.length_c   1.000
_cell.angle_alpha   90.00
_cell.angle_beta   90.00
_cell.angle_gamma   90.00
#
_symmetry.space_group_name_H-M   'P 1'
#
loop_
_entity.id
_entity.type
_entity.pdbx_description
1 polymer ?
#
loop_
_entity_poly.entity_id
_entity_poly.type
_entity_poly.pdbx_seq_one_letter_code
_entity_poly.pdbx_strand_id
1 'polypeptide(L)'
;MTIKEITPVELVQKLKQQENLFLLDVRESNEVAICVINNATHIPMNMIPLYLDKIPDEIDIVIYCHHGRRSLNVAYYLVENGFDPNFLYNLTGGIDAWALTVDKQMARY
;
A
#
# COMPACT_ATOMS: atom_id res chain seq x y z
N MET A 1 -11.68 -2.46 15.64
CA MET A 1 -10.79 -3.20 14.73
C MET A 1 -9.70 -2.26 14.23
N THR A 2 -8.45 -2.68 14.30
CA THR A 2 -7.31 -1.83 14.01
C THR A 2 -6.53 -2.36 12.81
N ILE A 3 -6.28 -1.50 11.83
CA ILE A 3 -5.41 -1.83 10.71
C ILE A 3 -3.96 -1.75 11.18
N LYS A 4 -3.15 -2.74 10.81
CA LYS A 4 -1.75 -2.75 11.18
C LYS A 4 -0.99 -1.66 10.41
N GLU A 5 -0.02 -1.06 11.07
CA GLU A 5 0.90 -0.12 10.43
C GLU A 5 2.22 -0.82 10.18
N ILE A 6 2.86 -0.51 9.06
CA ILE A 6 4.18 -1.04 8.73
C ILE A 6 5.06 0.13 8.30
N THR A 7 6.25 0.24 8.90
CA THR A 7 7.19 1.29 8.51
C THR A 7 7.90 0.92 7.21
N PRO A 8 8.49 1.91 6.49
CA PRO A 8 9.27 1.58 5.30
C PRO A 8 10.39 0.57 5.54
N VAL A 9 11.11 0.68 6.66
CA VAL A 9 12.18 -0.27 6.98
C VAL A 9 11.62 -1.67 7.22
N GLU A 10 10.51 -1.77 7.94
CA GLU A 10 9.84 -3.06 8.15
C GLU A 10 9.34 -3.65 6.83
N LEU A 11 8.86 -2.81 5.92
CA LEU A 11 8.41 -3.29 4.61
C LEU A 11 9.59 -3.87 3.81
N VAL A 12 10.77 -3.22 3.86
CA VAL A 12 11.96 -3.77 3.21
C VAL A 12 12.27 -5.17 3.73
N GLN A 13 12.23 -5.36 5.05
CA GLN A 13 12.47 -6.67 5.65
C GLN A 13 11.43 -7.70 5.18
N LYS A 14 10.16 -7.29 5.15
CA LYS A 14 9.08 -8.16 4.72
C LYS A 14 9.24 -8.56 3.26
N LEU A 15 9.62 -7.62 2.40
CA LEU A 15 9.85 -7.89 0.98
C LEU A 15 11.01 -8.87 0.75
N LYS A 16 12.02 -8.85 1.62
CA LYS A 16 13.14 -9.78 1.54
C LYS A 16 12.78 -11.18 1.99
N GLN A 17 11.79 -11.31 2.87
CA GLN A 17 11.43 -12.57 3.51
C GLN A 17 10.21 -13.25 2.91
N GLN A 18 9.34 -12.49 2.24
CA GLN A 18 8.08 -12.99 1.73
C GLN A 18 8.00 -12.84 0.21
N GLU A 19 7.69 -13.95 -0.47
CA GLU A 19 7.45 -13.93 -1.90
C GLU A 19 6.00 -13.56 -2.23
N ASN A 20 5.05 -13.88 -1.32
CA ASN A 20 3.63 -13.63 -1.51
C ASN A 20 3.19 -12.40 -0.72
N LEU A 21 3.49 -11.25 -1.25
CA LEU A 21 3.04 -9.98 -0.70
C LEU A 21 2.45 -9.14 -1.83
N PHE A 22 1.27 -8.59 -1.61
CA PHE A 22 0.60 -7.74 -2.57
C PHE A 22 0.78 -6.28 -2.16
N LEU A 23 1.46 -5.50 -2.99
CA LEU A 23 1.72 -4.08 -2.71
C LEU A 23 0.72 -3.26 -3.53
N LEU A 24 -0.16 -2.54 -2.84
CA LEU A 24 -1.28 -1.83 -3.45
C LEU A 24 -1.07 -0.33 -3.37
N ASP A 25 -0.95 0.31 -4.53
CA ASP A 25 -0.81 1.76 -4.66
C ASP A 25 -2.17 2.35 -5.00
N VAL A 26 -2.70 3.20 -4.11
CA VAL A 26 -4.05 3.76 -4.27
C VAL A 26 -4.04 5.24 -4.65
N ARG A 27 -2.88 5.75 -5.11
CA ARG A 27 -2.73 7.14 -5.53
C ARG A 27 -3.34 7.37 -6.91
N GLU A 28 -3.37 8.64 -7.31
CA GLU A 28 -3.81 9.02 -8.64
C GLU A 28 -2.72 8.75 -9.67
N SER A 29 -3.12 8.64 -10.95
CA SER A 29 -2.18 8.32 -12.03
C SER A 29 -1.08 9.36 -12.20
N ASN A 30 -1.38 10.64 -11.97
CA ASN A 30 -0.36 11.69 -12.05
C ASN A 30 0.70 11.56 -10.96
N GLU A 31 0.33 11.04 -9.80
CA GLU A 31 1.29 10.77 -8.73
C GLU A 31 2.18 9.58 -9.06
N VAL A 32 1.59 8.52 -9.60
CA VAL A 32 2.34 7.32 -10.00
C VAL A 32 3.36 7.65 -11.09
N ALA A 33 3.05 8.61 -11.95
CA ALA A 33 3.99 9.05 -12.98
C ALA A 33 5.24 9.71 -12.41
N ILE A 34 5.17 10.24 -11.18
CA ILE A 34 6.31 10.90 -10.53
C ILE A 34 7.25 9.87 -9.90
N CYS A 35 6.70 8.93 -9.17
CA CYS A 35 7.47 7.88 -8.49
C CYS A 35 6.55 6.72 -8.12
N VAL A 36 7.13 5.55 -7.95
CA VAL A 36 6.38 4.34 -7.61
C VAL A 36 7.33 3.35 -6.92
N ILE A 37 6.80 2.55 -6.01
CA ILE A 37 7.56 1.45 -5.42
C ILE A 37 7.48 0.26 -6.38
N ASN A 38 8.60 -0.36 -6.68
CA ASN A 38 8.67 -1.48 -7.62
C ASN A 38 7.70 -2.60 -7.27
N ASN A 39 7.08 -3.18 -8.28
CA ASN A 39 6.15 -4.30 -8.16
C ASN A 39 4.81 -3.96 -7.52
N ALA A 40 4.51 -2.68 -7.33
CA ALA A 40 3.20 -2.27 -6.84
C ALA A 40 2.15 -2.45 -7.94
N THR A 41 0.94 -2.82 -7.52
CA THR A 41 -0.24 -2.80 -8.37
C THR A 41 -0.97 -1.50 -8.12
N HIS A 42 -1.24 -0.75 -9.18
CA HIS A 42 -1.90 0.54 -9.08
C HIS A 42 -3.39 0.42 -9.30
N ILE A 43 -4.17 0.72 -8.28
CA ILE A 43 -5.62 0.85 -8.35
C ILE A 43 -5.98 2.14 -7.62
N PRO A 44 -6.32 3.23 -8.32
CA PRO A 44 -6.68 4.48 -7.65
C PRO A 44 -7.80 4.28 -6.65
N MET A 45 -7.75 5.02 -5.55
CA MET A 45 -8.68 4.84 -4.42
C MET A 45 -10.14 4.78 -4.87
N ASN A 46 -10.55 5.68 -5.78
CA ASN A 46 -11.94 5.74 -6.24
C ASN A 46 -12.33 4.57 -7.15
N MET A 47 -11.37 3.79 -7.62
CA MET A 47 -11.61 2.62 -8.47
C MET A 47 -11.62 1.31 -7.70
N ILE A 48 -11.25 1.32 -6.43
CA ILE A 48 -11.18 0.10 -5.61
C ILE A 48 -12.51 -0.68 -5.66
N PRO A 49 -13.68 -0.05 -5.54
CA PRO A 49 -14.94 -0.82 -5.60
C PRO A 49 -15.14 -1.64 -6.86
N LEU A 50 -14.54 -1.21 -7.96
CA LEU A 50 -14.65 -1.92 -9.25
C LEU A 50 -13.64 -3.05 -9.41
N TYR A 51 -12.64 -3.12 -8.55
CA TYR A 51 -11.51 -4.05 -8.69
C TYR A 51 -11.29 -4.94 -7.47
N LEU A 52 -12.31 -5.09 -6.61
CA LEU A 52 -12.18 -5.93 -5.42
C LEU A 52 -11.77 -7.36 -5.75
N ASP A 53 -12.24 -7.89 -6.88
CA ASP A 53 -11.92 -9.24 -7.33
C ASP A 53 -10.49 -9.39 -7.83
N LYS A 54 -9.77 -8.28 -8.03
CA LYS A 54 -8.38 -8.28 -8.46
C LYS A 54 -7.40 -8.21 -7.28
N ILE A 55 -7.90 -8.04 -6.07
CA ILE A 55 -7.10 -7.94 -4.87
C ILE A 55 -7.14 -9.30 -4.16
N PRO A 56 -5.98 -9.94 -3.94
CA PRO A 56 -5.97 -11.22 -3.22
C PRO A 56 -6.41 -11.05 -1.77
N ASP A 57 -6.98 -12.09 -1.17
CA ASP A 57 -7.57 -11.99 0.16
C ASP A 57 -6.93 -12.90 1.22
N GLU A 58 -5.96 -13.73 0.85
CA GLU A 58 -5.33 -14.64 1.81
C GLU A 58 -3.80 -14.51 1.84
N ILE A 59 -3.29 -13.36 1.42
CA ILE A 59 -1.87 -13.04 1.53
C ILE A 59 -1.75 -11.62 2.11
N ASP A 60 -0.57 -11.29 2.60
CA ASP A 60 -0.34 -9.95 3.15
C ASP A 60 -0.49 -8.89 2.07
N ILE A 61 -1.24 -7.85 2.37
CA ILE A 61 -1.49 -6.70 1.51
C ILE A 61 -0.94 -5.47 2.21
N VAL A 62 0.00 -4.79 1.58
CA VAL A 62 0.51 -3.51 2.05
C VAL A 62 -0.03 -2.43 1.14
N ILE A 63 -0.78 -1.49 1.71
CA ILE A 63 -1.45 -0.43 0.97
C ILE A 63 -0.71 0.87 1.23
N TYR A 64 -0.45 1.64 0.18
CA TYR A 64 0.20 2.93 0.37
C TYR A 64 -0.40 4.02 -0.52
N CYS A 65 -0.23 5.25 -0.05
CA CYS A 65 -0.54 6.46 -0.79
C CYS A 65 0.62 7.45 -0.59
N HIS A 66 0.37 8.76 -0.68
CA HIS A 66 1.44 9.74 -0.51
C HIS A 66 1.96 9.76 0.93
N HIS A 67 1.05 9.90 1.93
CA HIS A 67 1.43 10.04 3.34
C HIS A 67 0.75 9.03 4.28
N GLY A 68 -0.13 8.16 3.79
CA GLY A 68 -0.74 7.11 4.59
C GLY A 68 -2.21 7.30 4.93
N ARG A 69 -2.84 8.40 4.57
CA ARG A 69 -4.25 8.66 4.93
C ARG A 69 -5.23 7.96 3.99
N ARG A 70 -5.07 8.14 2.68
CA ARG A 70 -5.95 7.50 1.69
C ARG A 70 -5.85 5.98 1.77
N SER A 71 -4.63 5.48 1.95
CA SER A 71 -4.40 4.03 2.06
C SER A 71 -5.05 3.45 3.30
N LEU A 72 -5.05 4.17 4.42
CA LEU A 72 -5.75 3.72 5.62
C LEU A 72 -7.25 3.62 5.37
N ASN A 73 -7.83 4.61 4.68
CA ASN A 73 -9.24 4.58 4.32
C ASN A 73 -9.57 3.40 3.41
N VAL A 74 -8.70 3.08 2.46
CA VAL A 74 -8.88 1.91 1.60
C VAL A 74 -8.84 0.63 2.43
N ALA A 75 -7.91 0.53 3.39
CA ALA A 75 -7.84 -0.65 4.26
C ALA A 75 -9.16 -0.88 5.00
N TYR A 76 -9.75 0.16 5.57
CA TYR A 76 -11.04 0.05 6.24
C TYR A 76 -12.15 -0.35 5.28
N TYR A 77 -12.14 0.20 4.07
CA TYR A 77 -13.12 -0.18 3.05
C TYR A 77 -13.01 -1.67 2.70
N LEU A 78 -11.79 -2.18 2.56
CA LEU A 78 -11.56 -3.60 2.27
C LEU A 78 -12.11 -4.48 3.40
N VAL A 79 -11.88 -4.10 4.66
CA VAL A 79 -12.44 -4.84 5.80
C VAL A 79 -13.97 -4.87 5.73
N GLU A 80 -14.60 -3.74 5.41
CA GLU A 80 -16.06 -3.67 5.28
C GLU A 80 -16.57 -4.56 4.15
N ASN A 81 -15.72 -4.92 3.20
CA ASN A 81 -16.07 -5.76 2.07
C ASN A 81 -15.52 -7.18 2.19
N GLY A 82 -15.26 -7.63 3.42
CA GLY A 82 -14.95 -9.03 3.71
C GLY A 82 -13.48 -9.40 3.78
N PHE A 83 -12.57 -8.45 3.62
CA PHE A 83 -11.13 -8.74 3.75
C PHE A 83 -10.74 -8.88 5.21
N ASP A 84 -9.88 -9.84 5.51
CA ASP A 84 -9.40 -10.09 6.86
C ASP A 84 -8.37 -9.03 7.26
N PRO A 85 -8.62 -8.25 8.33
CA PRO A 85 -7.66 -7.22 8.75
C PRO A 85 -6.31 -7.78 9.16
N ASN A 86 -6.22 -9.06 9.49
CA ASN A 86 -4.93 -9.68 9.83
C ASN A 86 -3.95 -9.68 8.66
N PHE A 87 -4.42 -9.52 7.42
CA PHE A 87 -3.57 -9.47 6.25
C PHE A 87 -3.33 -8.04 5.76
N LEU A 88 -3.95 -7.02 6.38
CA LEU A 88 -3.90 -5.66 5.87
C LEU A 88 -2.92 -4.79 6.65
N TYR A 89 -2.06 -4.10 5.91
CA TYR A 89 -1.06 -3.19 6.47
C TYR A 89 -1.14 -1.84 5.75
N ASN A 90 -1.07 -0.76 6.52
CA ASN A 90 -0.92 0.58 5.96
C ASN A 90 0.54 1.00 6.05
N LEU A 91 1.13 1.45 4.94
CA LEU A 91 2.51 1.93 4.95
C LEU A 91 2.58 3.28 5.66
N THR A 92 3.18 3.28 6.83
CA THR A 92 3.29 4.47 7.68
C THR A 92 4.07 5.56 6.96
N GLY A 93 3.45 6.73 6.84
CA GLY A 93 4.05 7.86 6.13
C GLY A 93 4.04 7.74 4.62
N GLY A 94 3.50 6.65 4.07
CA GLY A 94 3.32 6.47 2.64
C GLY A 94 4.62 6.43 1.84
N ILE A 95 4.50 6.68 0.54
CA ILE A 95 5.67 6.66 -0.35
C ILE A 95 6.64 7.79 -0.03
N ASP A 96 6.17 8.88 0.60
CA ASP A 96 7.07 9.96 1.01
C ASP A 96 8.06 9.47 2.08
N ALA A 97 7.58 8.76 3.08
CA ALA A 97 8.46 8.15 4.09
C ALA A 97 9.39 7.11 3.48
N TRP A 98 8.90 6.33 2.51
CA TRP A 98 9.72 5.38 1.78
C TRP A 98 10.88 6.09 1.08
N ALA A 99 10.58 7.20 0.38
CA ALA A 99 11.62 7.99 -0.32
C ALA A 99 12.64 8.58 0.65
N LEU A 100 12.20 9.00 1.84
CA LEU A 100 13.09 9.61 2.82
C LEU A 100 14.00 8.61 3.53
N THR A 101 13.60 7.35 3.65
CA THR A 101 14.31 6.37 4.48
C THR A 101 14.88 5.19 3.71
N VAL A 102 14.26 4.77 2.62
CA VAL A 102 14.65 3.56 1.89
C VAL A 102 15.27 3.93 0.54
N ASP A 103 14.55 4.66 -0.29
CA ASP A 103 15.01 5.01 -1.63
C ASP A 103 15.19 6.52 -1.75
N LYS A 104 16.34 6.99 -1.29
CA LYS A 104 16.62 8.43 -1.20
C LYS A 104 16.86 9.09 -2.56
N GLN A 105 16.92 8.30 -3.62
CA GLN A 105 17.04 8.81 -4.99
C GLN A 105 15.69 8.95 -5.68
N MET A 106 14.62 8.45 -5.05
CA MET A 106 13.27 8.55 -5.59
C MET A 106 12.82 9.99 -5.63
N ALA A 107 12.17 10.39 -6.73
CA ALA A 107 11.56 11.71 -6.82
C ALA A 107 10.48 11.87 -5.75
N ARG A 108 10.45 13.04 -5.12
CA ARG A 108 9.44 13.39 -4.11
C ARG A 108 8.54 14.50 -4.64
N TYR A 109 7.35 14.55 -4.08
CA TYR A 109 6.39 15.58 -4.50
C TYR A 109 5.54 16.06 -3.34
#